data_1a608400b256aae521e6887e21f912ff
#
_entry.id   1a608400b256aae521e6887e21f912ff
#
_cell.length_a   1.000
_cell.length_b   1.000
_cell.length_c   1.000
_cell.angle_alpha   90.00
_cell.angle_beta   90.00
_cell.angle_gamma   90.00
#
_symmetry.space_group_name_H-M   'P 1'
#
loop_
_entity.id
_entity.type
_entity.pdbx_description
1 polymer ?
#
loop_
_entity_poly.entity_id
_entity_poly.type
_entity_poly.pdbx_seq_one_letter_code
_entity_poly.pdbx_strand_id
1 'polypeptide(L)'
;MTLSQDESPLPRRKRWLSLSVASLATLLVTADAGQLSIALPAILTEFNADLTLASWIALVYALITASLYLPCGRLSDLVGIGKVFSAGFALYAASALAAGWSQSAEQLILFRGLQAAGSALIMANNFALVTALFPPEERGRAMGISGGTVSALGYTLGPVLGGLLTYAFGWRSNLYLSAVLASVGLGVARYLLPPESFKGSSVRKEPFDFPGAITFAFSISLLLLTLATAQKGTWRSSLIGIEFLGGIVFLALFIWLEQRARFPLLDLALFRIPAFTLGNTARWISFVTMSINVLLMPFFIQLGGMRLDPLHAGLLVVPTPLAMALLAPLTGWMSERFLPERLCSLGLIINAVAFLSLSFLSAETTSFTVILWLSVLGFGMGLFQTPNNNLLMSSLPRQRLGVGSSFLSIVRSLGNAVGAALAATLVSAQLVAVTGQTSLQNLGGRLGSGDGALVLAAFLQGFHYTYLMAAVLCLVGAALSAIRVSDR
;
A
#
# COMPACT_ATOMS: atom_id res chain seq x y z
N MET A 1 -11.95 -37.04 12.94
CA MET A 1 -11.12 -36.87 14.14
C MET A 1 -11.28 -35.44 14.59
N THR A 2 -12.22 -35.20 15.48
CA THR A 2 -12.65 -33.91 16.01
C THR A 2 -11.50 -33.29 16.80
N LEU A 3 -10.87 -32.27 16.25
CA LEU A 3 -9.90 -31.46 16.97
C LEU A 3 -10.62 -30.68 18.07
N SER A 4 -10.12 -30.82 19.28
CA SER A 4 -10.64 -30.24 20.50
C SER A 4 -10.93 -28.73 20.35
N GLN A 5 -12.19 -28.37 20.55
CA GLN A 5 -12.69 -26.99 20.63
C GLN A 5 -12.35 -26.31 21.97
N ASP A 6 -11.32 -26.78 22.68
CA ASP A 6 -11.01 -26.37 24.06
C ASP A 6 -9.80 -25.44 24.20
N GLU A 7 -9.55 -24.54 23.25
CA GLU A 7 -8.78 -23.35 23.60
C GLU A 7 -9.77 -22.20 23.82
N SER A 8 -10.04 -21.89 25.08
CA SER A 8 -10.93 -20.79 25.48
C SER A 8 -10.48 -19.51 24.79
N PRO A 9 -11.38 -18.82 24.06
CA PRO A 9 -11.02 -17.60 23.34
C PRO A 9 -10.47 -16.59 24.35
N LEU A 10 -9.35 -15.92 23.99
CA LEU A 10 -8.78 -14.84 24.80
C LEU A 10 -9.89 -13.92 25.31
N PRO A 11 -9.83 -13.45 26.57
CA PRO A 11 -10.78 -12.48 27.09
C PRO A 11 -10.91 -11.30 26.14
N ARG A 12 -12.11 -10.80 25.90
CA ARG A 12 -12.40 -9.70 24.97
C ARG A 12 -11.46 -8.52 25.17
N ARG A 13 -11.21 -8.11 26.41
CA ARG A 13 -10.29 -7.02 26.75
C ARG A 13 -8.86 -7.28 26.24
N LYS A 14 -8.34 -8.49 26.40
CA LYS A 14 -7.00 -8.87 25.90
C LYS A 14 -6.92 -8.85 24.38
N ARG A 15 -7.96 -9.31 23.67
CA ARG A 15 -8.00 -9.26 22.19
C ARG A 15 -7.90 -7.82 21.68
N TRP A 16 -8.70 -6.92 22.24
CA TRP A 16 -8.68 -5.49 21.87
C TRP A 16 -7.37 -4.80 22.24
N LEU A 17 -6.76 -5.15 23.36
CA LEU A 17 -5.41 -4.68 23.67
C LEU A 17 -4.37 -5.23 22.69
N SER A 18 -4.45 -6.50 22.30
CA SER A 18 -3.53 -7.08 21.30
C SER A 18 -3.69 -6.46 19.90
N LEU A 19 -4.85 -5.85 19.58
CA LEU A 19 -5.04 -5.09 18.33
C LEU A 19 -4.06 -3.90 18.22
N SER A 20 -3.61 -3.34 19.35
CA SER A 20 -2.62 -2.26 19.36
C SER A 20 -1.31 -2.65 18.65
N VAL A 21 -0.93 -3.92 18.66
CA VAL A 21 0.27 -4.43 17.94
C VAL A 21 0.09 -4.24 16.44
N ALA A 22 -1.04 -4.69 15.87
CA ALA A 22 -1.36 -4.51 14.46
C ALA A 22 -1.54 -3.03 14.11
N SER A 23 -2.13 -2.26 15.00
CA SER A 23 -2.33 -0.81 14.82
C SER A 23 -1.02 -0.04 14.83
N LEU A 24 -0.11 -0.31 15.78
CA LEU A 24 1.22 0.30 15.81
C LEU A 24 2.03 -0.06 14.56
N ALA A 25 1.95 -1.30 14.10
CA ALA A 25 2.59 -1.74 12.87
C ALA A 25 2.10 -0.93 11.65
N THR A 26 0.78 -0.79 11.52
CA THR A 26 0.16 -0.01 10.44
C THR A 26 0.54 1.46 10.51
N LEU A 27 0.44 2.08 11.70
CA LEU A 27 0.80 3.48 11.92
C LEU A 27 2.25 3.74 11.55
N LEU A 28 3.17 2.90 12.05
CA LEU A 28 4.60 3.02 11.81
C LEU A 28 4.91 3.04 10.31
N VAL A 29 4.43 2.05 9.56
CA VAL A 29 4.76 1.89 8.13
C VAL A 29 4.09 2.95 7.26
N THR A 30 2.85 3.34 7.58
CA THR A 30 2.13 4.35 6.79
C THR A 30 2.63 5.77 7.08
N ALA A 31 3.02 6.07 8.31
CA ALA A 31 3.59 7.38 8.66
C ALA A 31 5.02 7.55 8.10
N ASP A 32 5.85 6.50 8.12
CA ASP A 32 7.23 6.54 7.61
C ASP A 32 7.31 6.98 6.13
N ALA A 33 6.39 6.50 5.30
CA ALA A 33 6.33 6.89 3.89
C ALA A 33 6.11 8.40 3.71
N GLY A 34 5.21 8.99 4.50
CA GLY A 34 4.93 10.42 4.48
C GLY A 34 6.06 11.27 5.08
N GLN A 35 6.67 10.81 6.17
CA GLN A 35 7.81 11.47 6.81
C GLN A 35 8.99 11.59 5.86
N LEU A 36 9.33 10.50 5.17
CA LEU A 36 10.44 10.48 4.23
C LEU A 36 10.24 11.42 3.05
N SER A 37 9.03 11.46 2.48
CA SER A 37 8.75 12.32 1.30
C SER A 37 9.02 13.80 1.58
N ILE A 38 8.72 14.27 2.79
CA ILE A 38 8.97 15.65 3.23
C ILE A 38 10.44 15.87 3.60
N ALA A 39 11.10 14.86 4.16
CA ALA A 39 12.52 14.95 4.54
C ALA A 39 13.49 14.87 3.35
N LEU A 40 13.04 14.34 2.21
CA LEU A 40 13.90 14.04 1.06
C LEU A 40 14.71 15.24 0.52
N PRO A 41 14.16 16.46 0.35
CA PRO A 41 14.94 17.62 -0.08
C PRO A 41 16.09 17.96 0.88
N ALA A 42 15.86 17.87 2.20
CA ALA A 42 16.90 18.11 3.20
C ALA A 42 18.02 17.06 3.15
N ILE A 43 17.66 15.78 2.93
CA ILE A 43 18.61 14.68 2.75
C ILE A 43 19.49 14.92 1.52
N LEU A 44 18.89 15.31 0.39
CA LEU A 44 19.62 15.60 -0.86
C LEU A 44 20.59 16.76 -0.70
N THR A 45 20.17 17.82 -0.03
CA THR A 45 21.02 18.99 0.21
C THR A 45 22.22 18.64 1.08
N GLU A 46 22.03 17.84 2.15
CA GLU A 46 23.10 17.48 3.07
C GLU A 46 24.14 16.55 2.43
N PHE A 47 23.68 15.56 1.65
CA PHE A 47 24.60 14.62 1.00
C PHE A 47 25.09 15.06 -0.36
N ASN A 48 24.73 16.28 -0.84
CA ASN A 48 24.97 16.74 -2.21
C ASN A 48 24.56 15.68 -3.26
N ALA A 49 23.45 14.98 -2.99
CA ALA A 49 22.99 13.87 -3.78
C ALA A 49 22.07 14.34 -4.92
N ASP A 50 22.11 13.62 -6.04
CA ASP A 50 21.26 13.90 -7.18
C ASP A 50 19.84 13.29 -7.00
N LEU A 51 18.92 13.66 -7.91
CA LEU A 51 17.56 13.12 -7.93
C LEU A 51 17.51 11.60 -8.17
N THR A 52 18.57 11.02 -8.73
CA THR A 52 18.66 9.57 -8.96
C THR A 52 18.82 8.84 -7.63
N LEU A 53 19.72 9.31 -6.76
CA LEU A 53 19.90 8.79 -5.40
C LEU A 53 18.63 8.99 -4.55
N ALA A 54 17.96 10.14 -4.69
CA ALA A 54 16.67 10.38 -4.06
C ALA A 54 15.63 9.32 -4.43
N SER A 55 15.52 9.02 -5.72
CA SER A 55 14.60 8.01 -6.22
C SER A 55 14.92 6.63 -5.64
N TRP A 56 16.22 6.27 -5.50
CA TRP A 56 16.63 5.00 -4.92
C TRP A 56 16.32 4.87 -3.43
N ILE A 57 16.35 5.95 -2.64
CA ILE A 57 15.97 5.93 -1.22
C ILE A 57 14.51 5.45 -1.04
N ALA A 58 13.61 5.88 -1.91
CA ALA A 58 12.21 5.44 -1.89
C ALA A 58 12.01 4.07 -2.56
N LEU A 59 12.67 3.86 -3.72
CA LEU A 59 12.48 2.67 -4.54
C LEU A 59 12.99 1.40 -3.88
N VAL A 60 14.16 1.43 -3.22
CA VAL A 60 14.71 0.27 -2.51
C VAL A 60 13.76 -0.25 -1.43
N TYR A 61 13.09 0.65 -0.73
CA TYR A 61 12.11 0.28 0.28
C TYR A 61 10.91 -0.44 -0.36
N ALA A 62 10.37 0.10 -1.44
CA ALA A 62 9.24 -0.51 -2.15
C ALA A 62 9.60 -1.89 -2.74
N LEU A 63 10.76 -1.99 -3.38
CA LEU A 63 11.26 -3.24 -3.99
C LEU A 63 11.42 -4.34 -2.95
N ILE A 64 12.18 -4.06 -1.88
CA ILE A 64 12.47 -5.07 -0.84
C ILE A 64 11.20 -5.45 -0.09
N THR A 65 10.35 -4.48 0.26
CA THR A 65 9.10 -4.76 0.96
C THR A 65 8.19 -5.68 0.13
N ALA A 66 7.97 -5.37 -1.14
CA ALA A 66 7.12 -6.16 -2.02
C ALA A 66 7.68 -7.57 -2.27
N SER A 67 9.00 -7.68 -2.48
CA SER A 67 9.70 -8.95 -2.72
C SER A 67 9.65 -9.90 -1.53
N LEU A 68 9.68 -9.35 -0.32
CA LEU A 68 9.72 -10.13 0.92
C LEU A 68 8.33 -10.41 1.52
N TYR A 69 7.24 -9.78 1.04
CA TYR A 69 5.92 -10.01 1.62
C TYR A 69 5.55 -11.50 1.65
N LEU A 70 5.63 -12.19 0.51
CA LEU A 70 5.23 -13.60 0.42
C LEU A 70 6.14 -14.54 1.24
N PRO A 71 7.49 -14.44 1.15
CA PRO A 71 8.38 -15.18 2.03
C PRO A 71 8.10 -14.94 3.53
N CYS A 72 7.87 -13.70 3.94
CA CYS A 72 7.60 -13.34 5.34
C CYS A 72 6.27 -13.91 5.85
N GLY A 73 5.24 -13.95 4.99
CA GLY A 73 3.97 -14.57 5.35
C GLY A 73 4.09 -16.07 5.55
N ARG A 74 4.78 -16.75 4.62
CA ARG A 74 5.04 -18.18 4.78
C ARG A 74 5.88 -18.49 6.02
N LEU A 75 6.89 -17.65 6.28
CA LEU A 75 7.71 -17.76 7.48
C LEU A 75 6.85 -17.69 8.76
N SER A 76 5.86 -16.80 8.79
CA SER A 76 4.97 -16.68 9.97
C SER A 76 4.08 -17.89 10.18
N ASP A 77 3.61 -18.51 9.11
CA ASP A 77 2.82 -19.76 9.20
C ASP A 77 3.67 -20.91 9.77
N LEU A 78 4.98 -20.91 9.50
CA LEU A 78 5.92 -21.94 9.97
C LEU A 78 6.40 -21.73 11.41
N VAL A 79 6.80 -20.49 11.75
CA VAL A 79 7.49 -20.23 13.04
C VAL A 79 6.61 -19.54 14.08
N GLY A 80 5.45 -19.02 13.67
CA GLY A 80 4.50 -18.29 14.50
C GLY A 80 4.50 -16.79 14.26
N ILE A 81 3.30 -16.21 14.13
CA ILE A 81 3.07 -14.80 13.80
C ILE A 81 3.75 -13.87 14.82
N GLY A 82 3.66 -14.17 16.13
CA GLY A 82 4.24 -13.33 17.18
C GLY A 82 5.76 -13.23 17.11
N LYS A 83 6.45 -14.32 16.72
CA LYS A 83 7.91 -14.30 16.51
C LYS A 83 8.29 -13.41 15.35
N VAL A 84 7.57 -13.54 14.21
CA VAL A 84 7.85 -12.77 12.99
C VAL A 84 7.57 -11.28 13.21
N PHE A 85 6.46 -10.93 13.88
CA PHE A 85 6.20 -9.54 14.28
C PHE A 85 7.30 -8.96 15.17
N SER A 86 7.72 -9.70 16.20
CA SER A 86 8.79 -9.26 17.12
C SER A 86 10.11 -9.07 16.40
N ALA A 87 10.49 -10.01 15.52
CA ALA A 87 11.70 -9.89 14.70
C ALA A 87 11.59 -8.70 13.73
N GLY A 88 10.42 -8.48 13.13
CA GLY A 88 10.17 -7.35 12.24
C GLY A 88 10.31 -6.00 12.94
N PHE A 89 9.71 -5.83 14.12
CA PHE A 89 9.87 -4.61 14.91
C PHE A 89 11.32 -4.38 15.35
N ALA A 90 12.03 -5.44 15.78
CA ALA A 90 13.43 -5.35 16.17
C ALA A 90 14.33 -4.93 15.01
N LEU A 91 14.17 -5.59 13.84
CA LEU A 91 14.92 -5.24 12.63
C LEU A 91 14.61 -3.83 12.15
N TYR A 92 13.32 -3.44 12.16
CA TYR A 92 12.90 -2.10 11.79
C TYR A 92 13.51 -1.05 12.70
N ALA A 93 13.46 -1.24 14.03
CA ALA A 93 14.03 -0.32 15.01
C ALA A 93 15.54 -0.15 14.84
N ALA A 94 16.28 -1.28 14.74
CA ALA A 94 17.73 -1.26 14.58
C ALA A 94 18.15 -0.58 13.26
N SER A 95 17.47 -0.90 12.16
CA SER A 95 17.77 -0.30 10.85
C SER A 95 17.39 1.17 10.77
N ALA A 96 16.29 1.60 11.41
CA ALA A 96 15.90 3.00 11.48
C ALA A 96 16.91 3.84 12.31
N LEU A 97 17.41 3.29 13.42
CA LEU A 97 18.51 3.91 14.17
C LEU A 97 19.76 4.04 13.33
N ALA A 98 20.19 2.95 12.66
CA ALA A 98 21.37 2.96 11.79
C ALA A 98 21.20 3.95 10.62
N ALA A 99 20.00 4.04 10.02
CA ALA A 99 19.69 5.01 9.00
C ALA A 99 19.81 6.47 9.49
N GLY A 100 19.44 6.73 10.74
CA GLY A 100 19.62 8.04 11.39
C GLY A 100 21.11 8.42 11.60
N TRP A 101 22.03 7.44 11.65
CA TRP A 101 23.48 7.66 11.76
C TRP A 101 24.21 7.64 10.42
N SER A 102 23.52 7.49 9.29
CA SER A 102 24.14 7.45 7.97
C SER A 102 24.96 8.71 7.68
N GLN A 103 26.14 8.50 7.08
CA GLN A 103 27.08 9.55 6.69
C GLN A 103 27.07 9.78 5.17
N SER A 104 26.40 8.92 4.40
CA SER A 104 26.25 9.05 2.95
C SER A 104 24.88 8.54 2.49
N ALA A 105 24.48 8.94 1.27
CA ALA A 105 23.23 8.50 0.66
C ALA A 105 23.20 6.99 0.43
N GLU A 106 24.32 6.36 0.09
CA GLU A 106 24.45 4.91 -0.12
C GLU A 106 24.22 4.15 1.18
N GLN A 107 24.79 4.61 2.30
CA GLN A 107 24.53 4.04 3.62
C GLN A 107 23.05 4.15 3.99
N LEU A 108 22.45 5.31 3.73
CA LEU A 108 21.03 5.51 3.96
C LEU A 108 20.19 4.54 3.12
N ILE A 109 20.50 4.35 1.83
CA ILE A 109 19.83 3.38 0.95
C ILE A 109 19.94 1.96 1.52
N LEU A 110 21.15 1.56 1.96
CA LEU A 110 21.35 0.24 2.56
C LEU A 110 20.49 0.03 3.82
N PHE A 111 20.50 0.99 4.74
CA PHE A 111 19.72 0.88 5.98
C PHE A 111 18.20 0.99 5.70
N ARG A 112 17.77 1.76 4.69
CA ARG A 112 16.38 1.77 4.21
C ARG A 112 15.96 0.39 3.66
N GLY A 113 16.87 -0.30 2.98
CA GLY A 113 16.64 -1.69 2.54
C GLY A 113 16.41 -2.65 3.71
N LEU A 114 17.23 -2.56 4.76
CA LEU A 114 17.04 -3.36 5.98
C LEU A 114 15.74 -2.99 6.73
N GLN A 115 15.41 -1.71 6.78
CA GLN A 115 14.17 -1.22 7.36
C GLN A 115 12.94 -1.75 6.58
N ALA A 116 13.03 -1.82 5.25
CA ALA A 116 12.02 -2.41 4.39
C ALA A 116 11.81 -3.90 4.67
N ALA A 117 12.89 -4.66 4.94
CA ALA A 117 12.78 -6.06 5.34
C ALA A 117 12.05 -6.19 6.69
N GLY A 118 12.35 -5.33 7.67
CA GLY A 118 11.59 -5.24 8.93
C GLY A 118 10.11 -4.93 8.70
N SER A 119 9.82 -3.96 7.83
CA SER A 119 8.45 -3.61 7.42
C SER A 119 7.72 -4.79 6.77
N ALA A 120 8.40 -5.55 5.90
CA ALA A 120 7.82 -6.72 5.26
C ALA A 120 7.41 -7.80 6.27
N LEU A 121 8.26 -8.09 7.26
CA LEU A 121 7.96 -9.02 8.36
C LEU A 121 6.70 -8.62 9.13
N ILE A 122 6.50 -7.32 9.37
CA ILE A 122 5.35 -6.80 10.09
C ILE A 122 4.10 -6.78 9.20
N MET A 123 4.17 -6.14 8.04
CA MET A 123 3.00 -5.87 7.19
C MET A 123 2.47 -7.11 6.47
N ALA A 124 3.35 -8.07 6.10
CA ALA A 124 2.93 -9.34 5.55
C ALA A 124 1.90 -10.06 6.45
N ASN A 125 2.02 -9.87 7.74
CA ASN A 125 1.28 -10.64 8.75
C ASN A 125 0.19 -9.84 9.46
N ASN A 126 0.00 -8.57 9.11
CA ASN A 126 -0.90 -7.67 9.84
C ASN A 126 -2.37 -8.17 9.85
N PHE A 127 -2.91 -8.50 8.69
CA PHE A 127 -4.28 -9.04 8.59
C PHE A 127 -4.39 -10.45 9.16
N ALA A 128 -3.32 -11.26 9.04
CA ALA A 128 -3.25 -12.59 9.63
C ALA A 128 -3.35 -12.52 11.16
N LEU A 129 -2.64 -11.60 11.79
CA LEU A 129 -2.68 -11.38 13.24
C LEU A 129 -4.10 -11.01 13.70
N VAL A 130 -4.75 -10.05 13.02
CA VAL A 130 -6.12 -9.66 13.34
C VAL A 130 -7.08 -10.84 13.18
N THR A 131 -6.95 -11.61 12.10
CA THR A 131 -7.80 -12.78 11.84
C THR A 131 -7.60 -13.89 12.88
N ALA A 132 -6.38 -14.07 13.36
CA ALA A 132 -6.06 -15.07 14.38
C ALA A 132 -6.58 -14.68 15.79
N LEU A 133 -6.60 -13.38 16.10
CA LEU A 133 -7.00 -12.87 17.41
C LEU A 133 -8.52 -12.72 17.58
N PHE A 134 -9.25 -12.43 16.50
CA PHE A 134 -10.66 -12.06 16.56
C PHE A 134 -11.59 -13.13 15.97
N PRO A 135 -12.72 -13.41 16.61
CA PRO A 135 -13.76 -14.26 16.06
C PRO A 135 -14.41 -13.54 14.85
N PRO A 136 -15.11 -14.29 13.96
CA PRO A 136 -15.71 -13.72 12.76
C PRO A 136 -16.58 -12.48 13.01
N GLU A 137 -17.33 -12.46 14.14
CA GLU A 137 -18.30 -11.44 14.52
C GLU A 137 -17.65 -10.08 14.89
N GLU A 138 -16.38 -10.06 15.30
CA GLU A 138 -15.64 -8.84 15.70
C GLU A 138 -14.50 -8.50 14.72
N ARG A 139 -14.20 -9.38 13.76
CA ARG A 139 -13.04 -9.28 12.85
C ARG A 139 -13.12 -8.07 11.92
N GLY A 140 -14.30 -7.83 11.36
CA GLY A 140 -14.51 -6.69 10.45
C GLY A 140 -14.22 -5.36 11.15
N ARG A 141 -14.72 -5.20 12.38
CA ARG A 141 -14.46 -3.99 13.18
C ARG A 141 -12.98 -3.83 13.54
N ALA A 142 -12.31 -4.92 13.93
CA ALA A 142 -10.88 -4.89 14.24
C ALA A 142 -10.02 -4.54 13.00
N MET A 143 -10.34 -5.10 11.82
CA MET A 143 -9.70 -4.75 10.55
C MET A 143 -9.99 -3.30 10.14
N GLY A 144 -11.21 -2.82 10.36
CA GLY A 144 -11.57 -1.42 10.11
C GLY A 144 -10.74 -0.44 10.91
N ILE A 145 -10.52 -0.74 12.19
CA ILE A 145 -9.67 0.10 13.06
C ILE A 145 -8.20 0.02 12.63
N SER A 146 -7.59 -1.17 12.59
CA SER A 146 -6.15 -1.29 12.33
C SER A 146 -5.78 -0.99 10.89
N GLY A 147 -6.53 -1.50 9.92
CA GLY A 147 -6.24 -1.36 8.50
C GLY A 147 -6.85 -0.13 7.84
N GLY A 148 -7.95 0.39 8.38
CA GLY A 148 -8.65 1.57 7.87
C GLY A 148 -8.26 2.83 8.63
N THR A 149 -8.80 3.02 9.84
CA THR A 149 -8.63 4.25 10.63
C THR A 149 -7.15 4.56 10.91
N VAL A 150 -6.40 3.58 11.42
CA VAL A 150 -4.99 3.79 11.78
C VAL A 150 -4.12 4.01 10.55
N SER A 151 -4.40 3.33 9.45
CA SER A 151 -3.69 3.56 8.19
C SER A 151 -3.90 4.97 7.66
N ALA A 152 -5.14 5.46 7.67
CA ALA A 152 -5.47 6.82 7.26
C ALA A 152 -4.84 7.88 8.18
N LEU A 153 -4.83 7.65 9.50
CA LEU A 153 -4.11 8.50 10.45
C LEU A 153 -2.61 8.55 10.13
N GLY A 154 -1.99 7.41 9.82
CA GLY A 154 -0.58 7.35 9.45
C GLY A 154 -0.27 8.16 8.19
N TYR A 155 -1.07 8.01 7.13
CA TYR A 155 -0.92 8.80 5.91
C TYR A 155 -1.15 10.31 6.12
N THR A 156 -2.00 10.70 7.07
CA THR A 156 -2.24 12.11 7.38
C THR A 156 -1.16 12.68 8.30
N LEU A 157 -0.82 11.98 9.37
CA LEU A 157 0.15 12.45 10.37
C LEU A 157 1.59 12.35 9.88
N GLY A 158 1.90 11.39 8.99
CA GLY A 158 3.25 11.18 8.49
C GLY A 158 3.89 12.44 7.92
N PRO A 159 3.32 13.08 6.90
CA PRO A 159 3.85 14.33 6.34
C PRO A 159 3.93 15.47 7.35
N VAL A 160 2.92 15.62 8.22
CA VAL A 160 2.87 16.69 9.24
C VAL A 160 4.01 16.52 10.25
N LEU A 161 4.15 15.33 10.82
CA LEU A 161 5.24 15.01 11.75
C LEU A 161 6.59 15.08 11.05
N GLY A 162 6.66 14.61 9.79
CA GLY A 162 7.85 14.66 8.96
C GLY A 162 8.35 16.09 8.75
N GLY A 163 7.45 17.00 8.42
CA GLY A 163 7.76 18.42 8.25
C GLY A 163 8.20 19.09 9.56
N LEU A 164 7.42 18.90 10.62
CA LEU A 164 7.69 19.47 11.94
C LEU A 164 9.07 19.03 12.50
N LEU A 165 9.31 17.73 12.47
CA LEU A 165 10.56 17.16 12.98
C LEU A 165 11.76 17.57 12.12
N THR A 166 11.63 17.57 10.80
CA THR A 166 12.69 17.99 9.89
C THR A 166 13.06 19.46 10.11
N TYR A 167 12.06 20.32 10.32
CA TYR A 167 12.27 21.74 10.61
C TYR A 167 12.93 21.97 11.96
N ALA A 168 12.45 21.31 13.03
CA ALA A 168 12.90 21.58 14.39
C ALA A 168 14.21 20.87 14.77
N PHE A 169 14.45 19.65 14.26
CA PHE A 169 15.54 18.77 14.71
C PHE A 169 16.33 18.13 13.55
N GLY A 170 16.03 18.51 12.30
CA GLY A 170 16.63 17.91 11.12
C GLY A 170 16.00 16.58 10.72
N TRP A 171 16.23 16.14 9.46
CA TRP A 171 15.58 14.98 8.84
C TRP A 171 15.84 13.66 9.58
N ARG A 172 16.99 13.51 10.25
CA ARG A 172 17.36 12.32 11.03
C ARG A 172 16.38 12.01 12.17
N SER A 173 15.74 13.05 12.73
CA SER A 173 14.76 12.92 13.80
C SER A 173 13.54 12.08 13.40
N ASN A 174 13.18 12.07 12.13
CA ASN A 174 12.11 11.23 11.60
C ASN A 174 12.45 9.74 11.73
N LEU A 175 13.70 9.36 11.44
CA LEU A 175 14.19 7.99 11.58
C LEU A 175 14.29 7.57 13.05
N TYR A 176 14.71 8.48 13.92
CA TYR A 176 14.73 8.21 15.37
C TYR A 176 13.32 8.04 15.94
N LEU A 177 12.33 8.84 15.49
CA LEU A 177 10.94 8.64 15.87
C LEU A 177 10.43 7.26 15.42
N SER A 178 10.72 6.88 14.17
CA SER A 178 10.38 5.56 13.62
C SER A 178 11.02 4.44 14.44
N ALA A 179 12.28 4.59 14.87
CA ALA A 179 12.97 3.62 15.71
C ALA A 179 12.33 3.50 17.11
N VAL A 180 11.95 4.62 17.72
CA VAL A 180 11.24 4.63 19.02
C VAL A 180 9.89 3.94 18.91
N LEU A 181 9.08 4.28 17.89
CA LEU A 181 7.78 3.65 17.65
C LEU A 181 7.90 2.15 17.41
N ALA A 182 8.91 1.70 16.64
CA ALA A 182 9.17 0.29 16.42
C ALA A 182 9.61 -0.42 17.71
N SER A 183 10.43 0.21 18.55
CA SER A 183 10.85 -0.32 19.86
C SER A 183 9.67 -0.47 20.82
N VAL A 184 8.78 0.52 20.84
CA VAL A 184 7.51 0.44 21.58
C VAL A 184 6.66 -0.71 21.02
N GLY A 185 6.56 -0.83 19.69
CA GLY A 185 5.85 -1.92 19.03
C GLY A 185 6.39 -3.30 19.41
N LEU A 186 7.70 -3.46 19.49
CA LEU A 186 8.35 -4.67 19.97
C LEU A 186 7.96 -5.01 21.42
N GLY A 187 8.01 -4.02 22.32
CA GLY A 187 7.61 -4.18 23.71
C GLY A 187 6.15 -4.58 23.85
N VAL A 188 5.26 -3.87 23.14
CA VAL A 188 3.82 -4.15 23.12
C VAL A 188 3.53 -5.54 22.56
N ALA A 189 4.22 -5.96 21.47
CA ALA A 189 4.08 -7.29 20.89
C ALA A 189 4.49 -8.40 21.87
N ARG A 190 5.61 -8.21 22.57
CA ARG A 190 6.10 -9.18 23.57
C ARG A 190 5.20 -9.32 24.78
N TYR A 191 4.55 -8.23 25.19
CA TYR A 191 3.72 -8.19 26.40
C TYR A 191 2.26 -8.57 26.13
N LEU A 192 1.66 -8.15 25.01
CA LEU A 192 0.24 -8.29 24.76
C LEU A 192 -0.13 -9.50 23.87
N LEU A 193 0.78 -9.97 23.02
CA LEU A 193 0.46 -11.12 22.18
C LEU A 193 0.41 -12.39 23.03
N PRO A 194 -0.63 -13.26 22.80
CA PRO A 194 -0.74 -14.51 23.54
C PRO A 194 0.40 -15.48 23.19
N PRO A 195 0.84 -16.35 24.13
CA PRO A 195 1.91 -17.30 23.91
C PRO A 195 1.70 -18.21 22.69
N GLU A 196 0.45 -18.50 22.36
CA GLU A 196 0.06 -19.32 21.19
C GLU A 196 0.47 -18.66 19.88
N SER A 197 0.47 -17.32 19.80
CA SER A 197 0.92 -16.56 18.63
C SER A 197 2.42 -16.75 18.34
N PHE A 198 3.19 -17.21 19.32
CA PHE A 198 4.63 -17.50 19.17
C PHE A 198 4.93 -18.94 18.78
N LYS A 199 3.90 -19.79 18.71
CA LYS A 199 4.01 -21.18 18.26
C LYS A 199 3.72 -21.22 16.76
N GLY A 200 4.59 -21.87 16.00
CA GLY A 200 4.34 -22.18 14.59
C GLY A 200 3.34 -23.34 14.46
N SER A 201 2.97 -23.65 13.22
CA SER A 201 2.12 -24.82 12.94
C SER A 201 2.76 -26.09 13.50
N SER A 202 2.14 -26.67 14.52
CA SER A 202 2.62 -27.88 15.18
C SER A 202 2.41 -29.16 14.34
N VAL A 203 1.68 -29.04 13.22
CA VAL A 203 1.17 -30.21 12.48
C VAL A 203 2.22 -30.83 11.55
N ARG A 204 3.22 -30.09 11.06
CA ARG A 204 4.39 -30.63 10.31
C ARG A 204 5.53 -29.62 10.29
N LYS A 205 6.78 -30.07 10.43
CA LYS A 205 8.01 -29.32 10.08
C LYS A 205 8.11 -29.28 8.55
N GLU A 206 7.30 -28.41 7.94
CA GLU A 206 7.37 -28.20 6.50
C GLU A 206 8.64 -27.38 6.19
N PRO A 207 9.49 -27.78 5.23
CA PRO A 207 10.64 -27.00 4.84
C PRO A 207 10.19 -25.69 4.17
N PHE A 208 11.02 -24.66 4.30
CA PHE A 208 10.82 -23.40 3.62
C PHE A 208 11.25 -23.51 2.15
N ASP A 209 10.41 -23.01 1.23
CA ASP A 209 10.68 -23.00 -0.21
C ASP A 209 11.58 -21.82 -0.59
N PHE A 210 12.90 -22.02 -0.49
CA PHE A 210 13.88 -21.01 -0.89
C PHE A 210 13.90 -20.73 -2.40
N PRO A 211 13.82 -21.73 -3.30
CA PRO A 211 13.74 -21.46 -4.74
C PRO A 211 12.54 -20.61 -5.14
N GLY A 212 11.35 -20.93 -4.62
CA GLY A 212 10.15 -20.13 -4.82
C GLY A 212 10.30 -18.70 -4.29
N ALA A 213 10.86 -18.53 -3.10
CA ALA A 213 11.09 -17.20 -2.52
C ALA A 213 12.03 -16.33 -3.35
N ILE A 214 13.14 -16.90 -3.84
CA ILE A 214 14.14 -16.19 -4.66
C ILE A 214 13.53 -15.80 -6.01
N THR A 215 12.91 -16.74 -6.72
CA THR A 215 12.30 -16.47 -8.05
C THR A 215 11.17 -15.46 -7.96
N PHE A 216 10.34 -15.54 -6.92
CA PHE A 216 9.32 -14.53 -6.65
C PHE A 216 9.93 -13.14 -6.39
N ALA A 217 10.95 -13.05 -5.54
CA ALA A 217 11.61 -11.78 -5.20
C ALA A 217 12.23 -11.12 -6.45
N PHE A 218 12.92 -11.88 -7.29
CA PHE A 218 13.46 -11.36 -8.55
C PHE A 218 12.36 -10.91 -9.52
N SER A 219 11.29 -11.70 -9.67
CA SER A 219 10.16 -11.35 -10.52
C SER A 219 9.54 -10.01 -10.12
N ILE A 220 9.15 -9.88 -8.85
CA ILE A 220 8.50 -8.66 -8.34
C ILE A 220 9.45 -7.46 -8.41
N SER A 221 10.74 -7.65 -8.08
CA SER A 221 11.74 -6.57 -8.17
C SER A 221 11.89 -6.06 -9.59
N LEU A 222 12.04 -6.94 -10.58
CA LEU A 222 12.19 -6.55 -11.98
C LEU A 222 10.93 -5.89 -12.54
N LEU A 223 9.74 -6.41 -12.22
CA LEU A 223 8.47 -5.79 -12.65
C LEU A 223 8.27 -4.39 -12.05
N LEU A 224 8.57 -4.21 -10.76
CA LEU A 224 8.50 -2.89 -10.12
C LEU A 224 9.56 -1.93 -10.65
N LEU A 225 10.77 -2.43 -10.93
CA LEU A 225 11.84 -1.64 -11.52
C LEU A 225 11.46 -1.19 -12.94
N THR A 226 10.87 -2.07 -13.75
CA THR A 226 10.31 -1.72 -15.07
C THR A 226 9.33 -0.54 -14.96
N LEU A 227 8.39 -0.60 -14.01
CA LEU A 227 7.42 0.48 -13.80
C LEU A 227 8.09 1.78 -13.36
N ALA A 228 9.09 1.71 -12.47
CA ALA A 228 9.82 2.87 -11.99
C ALA A 228 10.68 3.52 -13.10
N THR A 229 11.32 2.71 -13.95
CA THR A 229 12.11 3.18 -15.10
C THR A 229 11.19 3.79 -16.16
N ALA A 230 10.03 3.19 -16.40
CA ALA A 230 9.04 3.68 -17.35
C ALA A 230 8.48 5.06 -16.99
N GLN A 231 8.28 5.35 -15.68
CA GLN A 231 7.83 6.67 -15.20
C GLN A 231 8.79 7.82 -15.56
N LYS A 232 10.07 7.53 -15.79
CA LYS A 232 11.07 8.52 -16.22
C LYS A 232 10.95 8.93 -17.69
N GLY A 233 9.94 8.48 -18.40
CA GLY A 233 9.68 8.81 -19.82
C GLY A 233 10.53 8.04 -20.82
N THR A 234 11.24 7.00 -20.41
CA THR A 234 12.21 6.25 -21.23
C THR A 234 11.64 4.96 -21.80
N TRP A 235 10.34 4.92 -22.16
CA TRP A 235 9.64 3.71 -22.67
C TRP A 235 10.31 2.99 -23.83
N ARG A 236 11.16 3.69 -24.60
CA ARG A 236 11.92 3.11 -25.75
C ARG A 236 13.29 2.55 -25.34
N SER A 237 13.65 2.58 -24.06
CA SER A 237 14.92 2.02 -23.60
C SER A 237 14.90 0.49 -23.69
N SER A 238 15.94 -0.11 -24.27
CA SER A 238 16.16 -1.56 -24.26
C SER A 238 16.19 -2.14 -22.85
N LEU A 239 16.59 -1.34 -21.87
CA LEU A 239 16.64 -1.72 -20.47
C LEU A 239 15.25 -2.09 -19.92
N ILE A 240 14.21 -1.31 -20.24
CA ILE A 240 12.82 -1.60 -19.84
C ILE A 240 12.37 -2.96 -20.41
N GLY A 241 12.72 -3.24 -21.68
CA GLY A 241 12.42 -4.52 -22.31
C GLY A 241 13.08 -5.69 -21.58
N ILE A 242 14.35 -5.53 -21.18
CA ILE A 242 15.10 -6.55 -20.43
C ILE A 242 14.52 -6.76 -19.03
N GLU A 243 14.23 -5.68 -18.30
CA GLU A 243 13.62 -5.73 -16.97
C GLU A 243 12.25 -6.40 -17.00
N PHE A 244 11.39 -6.02 -17.96
CA PHE A 244 10.06 -6.59 -18.12
C PHE A 244 10.10 -8.07 -18.50
N LEU A 245 10.89 -8.42 -19.52
CA LEU A 245 11.05 -9.80 -19.95
C LEU A 245 11.64 -10.67 -18.84
N GLY A 246 12.68 -10.18 -18.15
CA GLY A 246 13.26 -10.85 -16.99
C GLY A 246 12.22 -11.07 -15.89
N GLY A 247 11.41 -10.04 -15.56
CA GLY A 247 10.32 -10.15 -14.59
C GLY A 247 9.30 -11.23 -14.95
N ILE A 248 8.89 -11.31 -16.23
CA ILE A 248 7.96 -12.34 -16.73
C ILE A 248 8.60 -13.74 -16.72
N VAL A 249 9.87 -13.86 -17.12
CA VAL A 249 10.59 -15.16 -17.08
C VAL A 249 10.69 -15.68 -15.65
N PHE A 250 11.08 -14.83 -14.69
CA PHE A 250 11.15 -15.22 -13.29
C PHE A 250 9.76 -15.51 -12.71
N LEU A 251 8.69 -14.82 -13.14
CA LEU A 251 7.32 -15.15 -12.75
C LEU A 251 6.89 -16.51 -13.27
N ALA A 252 7.17 -16.80 -14.52
CA ALA A 252 6.89 -18.11 -15.13
C ALA A 252 7.66 -19.24 -14.41
N LEU A 253 8.94 -18.99 -14.10
CA LEU A 253 9.78 -19.92 -13.33
C LEU A 253 9.22 -20.12 -11.91
N PHE A 254 8.81 -19.06 -11.22
CA PHE A 254 8.15 -19.13 -9.92
C PHE A 254 6.90 -20.01 -9.98
N ILE A 255 5.97 -19.75 -10.91
CA ILE A 255 4.73 -20.54 -11.07
C ILE A 255 5.07 -22.00 -11.36
N TRP A 256 6.05 -22.28 -12.19
CA TRP A 256 6.47 -23.64 -12.52
C TRP A 256 7.06 -24.38 -11.31
N LEU A 257 7.87 -23.71 -10.49
CA LEU A 257 8.40 -24.26 -9.25
C LEU A 257 7.29 -24.53 -8.23
N GLU A 258 6.35 -23.58 -8.04
CA GLU A 258 5.21 -23.72 -7.13
C GLU A 258 4.29 -24.89 -7.48
N GLN A 259 4.07 -25.16 -8.80
CA GLN A 259 3.28 -26.30 -9.23
C GLN A 259 3.93 -27.65 -8.92
N ARG A 260 5.27 -27.69 -8.77
CA ARG A 260 6.05 -28.91 -8.47
C ARG A 260 6.47 -29.03 -7.02
N ALA A 261 6.41 -27.94 -6.28
CA ALA A 261 6.82 -27.93 -4.88
C ALA A 261 5.89 -28.77 -4.02
N ARG A 262 6.45 -29.61 -3.17
CA ARG A 262 5.66 -30.37 -2.17
C ARG A 262 5.08 -29.46 -1.09
N PHE A 263 5.75 -28.36 -0.79
CA PHE A 263 5.37 -27.36 0.20
C PHE A 263 5.52 -25.95 -0.41
N PRO A 264 4.59 -25.57 -1.30
CA PRO A 264 4.73 -24.31 -2.04
C PRO A 264 4.66 -23.09 -1.12
N LEU A 265 5.34 -22.01 -1.53
CA LEU A 265 5.30 -20.72 -0.87
C LEU A 265 3.91 -20.10 -1.00
N LEU A 266 3.33 -20.19 -2.22
CA LEU A 266 1.99 -19.75 -2.55
C LEU A 266 1.16 -20.93 -3.08
N ASP A 267 0.18 -21.33 -2.32
CA ASP A 267 -0.74 -22.37 -2.78
C ASP A 267 -1.63 -21.85 -3.92
N LEU A 268 -1.31 -22.25 -5.16
CA LEU A 268 -2.05 -21.84 -6.33
C LEU A 268 -3.52 -22.29 -6.32
N ALA A 269 -3.88 -23.26 -5.48
CA ALA A 269 -5.28 -23.66 -5.31
C ALA A 269 -6.14 -22.54 -4.69
N LEU A 270 -5.54 -21.56 -4.00
CA LEU A 270 -6.27 -20.41 -3.48
C LEU A 270 -6.93 -19.59 -4.60
N PHE A 271 -6.34 -19.57 -5.79
CA PHE A 271 -6.90 -18.87 -6.95
C PHE A 271 -8.12 -19.58 -7.56
N ARG A 272 -8.39 -20.82 -7.17
CA ARG A 272 -9.63 -21.53 -7.54
C ARG A 272 -10.82 -21.13 -6.67
N ILE A 273 -10.57 -20.40 -5.58
CA ILE A 273 -11.63 -19.87 -4.71
C ILE A 273 -12.10 -18.54 -5.34
N PRO A 274 -13.34 -18.48 -5.90
CA PRO A 274 -13.83 -17.26 -6.58
C PRO A 274 -13.78 -16.04 -5.67
N ALA A 275 -14.14 -16.20 -4.40
CA ALA A 275 -14.08 -15.13 -3.41
C ALA A 275 -12.67 -14.56 -3.24
N PHE A 276 -11.62 -15.38 -3.28
CA PHE A 276 -10.24 -14.95 -3.18
C PHE A 276 -9.78 -14.22 -4.46
N THR A 277 -10.02 -14.81 -5.61
CA THR A 277 -9.53 -14.27 -6.90
C THR A 277 -10.24 -12.98 -7.28
N LEU A 278 -11.58 -12.98 -7.32
CA LEU A 278 -12.36 -11.79 -7.67
C LEU A 278 -12.15 -10.64 -6.66
N GLY A 279 -12.04 -10.99 -5.36
CA GLY A 279 -11.79 -10.01 -4.33
C GLY A 279 -10.41 -9.37 -4.40
N ASN A 280 -9.37 -10.14 -4.73
CA ASN A 280 -8.04 -9.57 -4.93
C ASN A 280 -7.95 -8.77 -6.22
N THR A 281 -8.66 -9.15 -7.28
CA THR A 281 -8.75 -8.36 -8.51
C THR A 281 -9.45 -7.02 -8.27
N ALA A 282 -10.58 -7.00 -7.59
CA ALA A 282 -11.27 -5.77 -7.21
C ALA A 282 -10.40 -4.90 -6.28
N ARG A 283 -9.66 -5.52 -5.35
CA ARG A 283 -8.69 -4.85 -4.49
C ARG A 283 -7.57 -4.21 -5.30
N TRP A 284 -7.00 -4.92 -6.25
CA TRP A 284 -5.95 -4.41 -7.13
C TRP A 284 -6.44 -3.18 -7.91
N ILE A 285 -7.61 -3.25 -8.53
CA ILE A 285 -8.26 -2.13 -9.21
C ILE A 285 -8.41 -0.92 -8.28
N SER A 286 -8.88 -1.13 -7.07
CA SER A 286 -9.08 -0.07 -6.07
C SER A 286 -7.76 0.65 -5.73
N PHE A 287 -6.64 -0.09 -5.61
CA PHE A 287 -5.33 0.53 -5.36
C PHE A 287 -4.73 1.20 -6.59
N VAL A 288 -4.95 0.66 -7.79
CA VAL A 288 -4.59 1.33 -9.06
C VAL A 288 -5.26 2.69 -9.13
N THR A 289 -6.57 2.75 -8.96
CA THR A 289 -7.34 3.99 -9.09
C THR A 289 -7.01 4.99 -7.97
N MET A 290 -6.80 4.51 -6.74
CA MET A 290 -6.38 5.38 -5.64
C MET A 290 -5.00 5.97 -5.85
N SER A 291 -4.05 5.20 -6.39
CA SER A 291 -2.70 5.68 -6.70
C SER A 291 -2.69 6.74 -7.80
N ILE A 292 -3.58 6.64 -8.77
CA ILE A 292 -3.82 7.71 -9.76
C ILE A 292 -4.15 9.02 -9.06
N ASN A 293 -5.11 8.98 -8.12
CA ASN A 293 -5.52 10.18 -7.37
C ASN A 293 -4.38 10.74 -6.50
N VAL A 294 -3.67 9.88 -5.78
CA VAL A 294 -2.55 10.27 -4.91
C VAL A 294 -1.44 10.97 -5.71
N LEU A 295 -1.18 10.53 -6.95
CA LEU A 295 -0.19 11.16 -7.80
C LEU A 295 -0.69 12.45 -8.44
N LEU A 296 -1.86 12.44 -9.09
CA LEU A 296 -2.27 13.55 -9.96
C LEU A 296 -2.97 14.71 -9.23
N MET A 297 -3.68 14.44 -8.13
CA MET A 297 -4.43 15.48 -7.43
C MET A 297 -3.53 16.60 -6.88
N PRO A 298 -2.37 16.35 -6.26
CA PRO A 298 -1.45 17.41 -5.85
C PRO A 298 -0.95 18.26 -7.02
N PHE A 299 -0.69 17.65 -8.19
CA PHE A 299 -0.31 18.40 -9.40
C PHE A 299 -1.43 19.30 -9.90
N PHE A 300 -2.67 18.81 -9.89
CA PHE A 300 -3.85 19.62 -10.25
C PHE A 300 -3.99 20.83 -9.32
N ILE A 301 -3.89 20.63 -8.01
CA ILE A 301 -4.09 21.68 -7.01
C ILE A 301 -2.96 22.74 -7.08
N GLN A 302 -1.70 22.30 -7.23
CA GLN A 302 -0.57 23.23 -7.19
C GLN A 302 -0.26 23.85 -8.55
N LEU A 303 -0.37 23.12 -9.64
CA LEU A 303 0.10 23.54 -10.97
C LEU A 303 -1.03 23.64 -12.00
N GLY A 304 -2.06 22.81 -11.90
CA GLY A 304 -3.04 22.63 -12.97
C GLY A 304 -4.16 23.68 -12.99
N GLY A 305 -4.82 23.93 -11.89
CA GLY A 305 -6.02 24.76 -11.90
C GLY A 305 -6.03 25.80 -10.79
N MET A 306 -5.80 25.36 -9.56
CA MET A 306 -6.00 26.20 -8.38
C MET A 306 -4.81 27.06 -8.01
N ARG A 307 -3.59 26.66 -8.44
CA ARG A 307 -2.30 27.34 -8.17
C ARG A 307 -2.07 27.66 -6.69
N LEU A 308 -2.50 26.73 -5.81
CA LEU A 308 -2.34 26.89 -4.38
C LEU A 308 -0.91 26.48 -3.96
N ASP A 309 -0.45 27.09 -2.88
CA ASP A 309 0.82 26.72 -2.26
C ASP A 309 0.78 25.28 -1.71
N PRO A 310 1.94 24.65 -1.44
CA PRO A 310 2.01 23.26 -0.98
C PRO A 310 1.24 22.98 0.32
N LEU A 311 1.13 23.97 1.23
CA LEU A 311 0.40 23.80 2.49
C LEU A 311 -1.10 23.64 2.26
N HIS A 312 -1.70 24.55 1.49
CA HIS A 312 -3.12 24.49 1.15
C HIS A 312 -3.43 23.27 0.28
N ALA A 313 -2.52 22.91 -0.64
CA ALA A 313 -2.66 21.68 -1.42
C ALA A 313 -2.67 20.43 -0.53
N GLY A 314 -1.78 20.37 0.46
CA GLY A 314 -1.76 19.30 1.46
C GLY A 314 -3.07 19.20 2.25
N LEU A 315 -3.63 20.33 2.68
CA LEU A 315 -4.91 20.37 3.41
C LEU A 315 -6.08 19.90 2.54
N LEU A 316 -6.08 20.23 1.24
CA LEU A 316 -7.15 19.83 0.33
C LEU A 316 -7.18 18.33 0.02
N VAL A 317 -6.11 17.59 0.19
CA VAL A 317 -6.11 16.12 -0.01
C VAL A 317 -6.47 15.34 1.26
N VAL A 318 -6.47 15.96 2.44
CA VAL A 318 -6.84 15.35 3.74
C VAL A 318 -8.25 14.76 3.77
N PRO A 319 -9.28 15.32 3.10
CA PRO A 319 -10.64 14.79 3.16
C PRO A 319 -10.76 13.31 2.79
N THR A 320 -9.96 12.81 1.84
CA THR A 320 -9.99 11.39 1.43
C THR A 320 -9.58 10.44 2.57
N PRO A 321 -8.38 10.55 3.16
CA PRO A 321 -8.00 9.67 4.27
C PRO A 321 -8.85 9.91 5.52
N LEU A 322 -9.32 11.14 5.76
CA LEU A 322 -10.18 11.45 6.90
C LEU A 322 -11.55 10.77 6.79
N ALA A 323 -12.22 10.85 5.64
CA ALA A 323 -13.49 10.17 5.40
C ALA A 323 -13.33 8.65 5.54
N MET A 324 -12.24 8.08 4.98
CA MET A 324 -11.92 6.67 5.13
C MET A 324 -11.71 6.28 6.59
N ALA A 325 -10.96 7.08 7.38
CA ALA A 325 -10.70 6.82 8.79
C ALA A 325 -11.96 6.79 9.64
N LEU A 326 -12.85 7.77 9.42
CA LEU A 326 -14.11 7.89 10.17
C LEU A 326 -15.08 6.75 9.86
N LEU A 327 -15.07 6.28 8.63
CA LEU A 327 -16.03 5.26 8.16
C LEU A 327 -15.55 3.82 8.34
N ALA A 328 -14.24 3.59 8.38
CA ALA A 328 -13.70 2.24 8.45
C ALA A 328 -14.25 1.39 9.62
N PRO A 329 -14.42 1.89 10.87
CA PRO A 329 -15.01 1.11 11.94
C PRO A 329 -16.49 0.81 11.72
N LEU A 330 -17.24 1.77 11.13
CA LEU A 330 -18.66 1.63 10.82
C LEU A 330 -18.86 0.59 9.71
N THR A 331 -18.09 0.67 8.63
CA THR A 331 -18.14 -0.27 7.52
C THR A 331 -17.66 -1.67 7.93
N GLY A 332 -16.71 -1.75 8.87
CA GLY A 332 -16.33 -2.99 9.53
C GLY A 332 -17.50 -3.65 10.25
N TRP A 333 -18.22 -2.88 11.07
CA TRP A 333 -19.43 -3.34 11.74
C TRP A 333 -20.56 -3.70 10.76
N MET A 334 -20.74 -2.91 9.69
CA MET A 334 -21.70 -3.23 8.64
C MET A 334 -21.37 -4.54 7.93
N SER A 335 -20.09 -4.84 7.70
CA SER A 335 -19.66 -6.09 7.05
C SER A 335 -19.94 -7.36 7.86
N GLU A 336 -20.22 -7.20 9.16
CA GLU A 336 -20.63 -8.30 10.06
C GLU A 336 -22.15 -8.58 9.98
N ARG A 337 -22.95 -7.61 9.52
CA ARG A 337 -24.43 -7.69 9.48
C ARG A 337 -25.02 -7.77 8.07
N PHE A 338 -24.36 -7.17 7.10
CA PHE A 338 -24.77 -7.15 5.71
C PHE A 338 -23.83 -7.98 4.85
N LEU A 339 -24.27 -8.37 3.67
CA LEU A 339 -23.44 -9.09 2.70
C LEU A 339 -22.23 -8.22 2.32
N PRO A 340 -20.99 -8.62 2.66
CA PRO A 340 -19.81 -7.81 2.40
C PRO A 340 -19.60 -7.50 0.92
N GLU A 341 -20.03 -8.40 0.03
CA GLU A 341 -19.96 -8.26 -1.42
C GLU A 341 -20.75 -7.04 -1.93
N ARG A 342 -21.96 -6.83 -1.37
CA ARG A 342 -22.80 -5.67 -1.73
C ARG A 342 -22.15 -4.36 -1.28
N LEU A 343 -21.56 -4.35 -0.08
CA LEU A 343 -20.83 -3.18 0.44
C LEU A 343 -19.62 -2.86 -0.45
N CYS A 344 -18.87 -3.90 -0.88
CA CYS A 344 -17.75 -3.75 -1.78
C CYS A 344 -18.17 -3.15 -3.13
N SER A 345 -19.24 -3.69 -3.74
CA SER A 345 -19.75 -3.18 -5.03
C SER A 345 -20.22 -1.74 -4.90
N LEU A 346 -21.00 -1.42 -3.85
CA LEU A 346 -21.48 -0.05 -3.60
C LEU A 346 -20.31 0.92 -3.39
N GLY A 347 -19.28 0.54 -2.62
CA GLY A 347 -18.09 1.36 -2.41
C GLY A 347 -17.38 1.72 -3.71
N LEU A 348 -17.20 0.73 -4.61
CA LEU A 348 -16.57 0.95 -5.92
C LEU A 348 -17.46 1.75 -6.88
N ILE A 349 -18.79 1.63 -6.82
CA ILE A 349 -19.70 2.48 -7.58
C ILE A 349 -19.58 3.93 -7.11
N ILE A 350 -19.55 4.18 -5.80
CA ILE A 350 -19.34 5.52 -5.24
C ILE A 350 -17.99 6.08 -5.70
N ASN A 351 -16.92 5.28 -5.71
CA ASN A 351 -15.63 5.70 -6.23
C ASN A 351 -15.67 6.01 -7.73
N ALA A 352 -16.41 5.22 -8.53
CA ALA A 352 -16.59 5.50 -9.94
C ALA A 352 -17.28 6.86 -10.18
N VAL A 353 -18.33 7.17 -9.42
CA VAL A 353 -18.99 8.47 -9.47
C VAL A 353 -18.05 9.60 -9.06
N ALA A 354 -17.26 9.40 -7.99
CA ALA A 354 -16.29 10.40 -7.55
C ALA A 354 -15.20 10.63 -8.62
N PHE A 355 -14.62 9.57 -9.20
CA PHE A 355 -13.63 9.71 -10.27
C PHE A 355 -14.21 10.34 -11.53
N LEU A 356 -15.43 9.99 -11.92
CA LEU A 356 -16.12 10.61 -13.04
C LEU A 356 -16.32 12.12 -12.79
N SER A 357 -16.76 12.51 -11.59
CA SER A 357 -16.94 13.92 -11.24
C SER A 357 -15.60 14.67 -11.18
N LEU A 358 -14.58 14.06 -10.61
CA LEU A 358 -13.22 14.61 -10.57
C LEU A 358 -12.60 14.74 -11.97
N SER A 359 -13.00 13.93 -12.95
CA SER A 359 -12.51 14.06 -14.34
C SER A 359 -12.91 15.39 -14.98
N PHE A 360 -13.99 16.02 -14.56
CA PHE A 360 -14.48 17.31 -15.08
C PHE A 360 -13.90 18.53 -14.35
N LEU A 361 -12.90 18.35 -13.48
CA LEU A 361 -12.23 19.48 -12.84
C LEU A 361 -11.54 20.38 -13.88
N SER A 362 -11.69 21.69 -13.69
CA SER A 362 -11.14 22.75 -14.56
C SER A 362 -10.35 23.77 -13.74
N ALA A 363 -9.74 24.74 -14.42
CA ALA A 363 -9.01 25.83 -13.77
C ALA A 363 -9.91 26.72 -12.89
N GLU A 364 -11.22 26.72 -13.12
CA GLU A 364 -12.22 27.51 -12.37
C GLU A 364 -12.85 26.74 -11.20
N THR A 365 -12.41 25.50 -10.96
CA THR A 365 -12.98 24.65 -9.91
C THR A 365 -12.70 25.20 -8.53
N THR A 366 -13.73 25.23 -7.67
CA THR A 366 -13.62 25.72 -6.29
C THR A 366 -13.01 24.66 -5.37
N SER A 367 -12.36 25.11 -4.29
CA SER A 367 -11.83 24.22 -3.24
C SER A 367 -12.92 23.33 -2.63
N PHE A 368 -14.13 23.86 -2.49
CA PHE A 368 -15.28 23.11 -1.97
C PHE A 368 -15.62 21.90 -2.84
N THR A 369 -15.62 22.05 -4.16
CA THR A 369 -15.86 20.95 -5.11
C THR A 369 -14.82 19.85 -4.97
N VAL A 370 -13.55 20.21 -4.84
CA VAL A 370 -12.45 19.25 -4.64
C VAL A 370 -12.63 18.51 -3.30
N ILE A 371 -12.87 19.23 -2.20
CA ILE A 371 -13.11 18.65 -0.87
C ILE A 371 -14.29 17.68 -0.91
N LEU A 372 -15.40 18.08 -1.53
CA LEU A 372 -16.61 17.26 -1.63
C LEU A 372 -16.31 15.92 -2.31
N TRP A 373 -15.73 15.94 -3.51
CA TRP A 373 -15.51 14.71 -4.27
C TRP A 373 -14.36 13.85 -3.70
N LEU A 374 -13.34 14.45 -3.09
CA LEU A 374 -12.32 13.71 -2.35
C LEU A 374 -12.90 13.05 -1.08
N SER A 375 -13.87 13.70 -0.41
CA SER A 375 -14.61 13.09 0.71
C SER A 375 -15.45 11.90 0.25
N VAL A 376 -16.16 12.03 -0.88
CA VAL A 376 -16.93 10.95 -1.49
C VAL A 376 -16.03 9.77 -1.89
N LEU A 377 -14.86 10.06 -2.46
CA LEU A 377 -13.85 9.05 -2.78
C LEU A 377 -13.38 8.30 -1.53
N GLY A 378 -13.08 9.02 -0.44
CA GLY A 378 -12.71 8.42 0.84
C GLY A 378 -13.82 7.58 1.45
N PHE A 379 -15.07 8.02 1.32
CA PHE A 379 -16.26 7.27 1.73
C PHE A 379 -16.37 5.94 0.97
N GLY A 380 -16.30 5.96 -0.35
CA GLY A 380 -16.33 4.76 -1.18
C GLY A 380 -15.19 3.79 -0.88
N MET A 381 -13.97 4.31 -0.66
CA MET A 381 -12.81 3.49 -0.26
C MET A 381 -13.01 2.82 1.10
N GLY A 382 -13.53 3.54 2.10
CA GLY A 382 -13.84 2.97 3.42
C GLY A 382 -14.89 1.87 3.33
N LEU A 383 -15.92 2.08 2.51
CA LEU A 383 -16.99 1.11 2.29
C LEU A 383 -16.51 -0.14 1.53
N PHE A 384 -15.49 -0.02 0.70
CA PHE A 384 -14.89 -1.14 -0.05
C PHE A 384 -13.84 -1.90 0.76
N GLN A 385 -12.81 -1.19 1.27
CA GLN A 385 -11.57 -1.82 1.74
C GLN A 385 -11.78 -2.75 2.94
N THR A 386 -12.51 -2.29 3.96
CA THR A 386 -12.69 -3.06 5.19
C THR A 386 -13.50 -4.34 4.96
N PRO A 387 -14.69 -4.31 4.32
CA PRO A 387 -15.44 -5.53 4.01
C PRO A 387 -14.67 -6.49 3.10
N ASN A 388 -13.94 -5.96 2.09
CA ASN A 388 -13.15 -6.79 1.19
C ASN A 388 -12.01 -7.52 1.90
N ASN A 389 -11.28 -6.84 2.80
CA ASN A 389 -10.22 -7.46 3.60
C ASN A 389 -10.78 -8.58 4.49
N ASN A 390 -11.89 -8.30 5.18
CA ASN A 390 -12.55 -9.28 6.04
C ASN A 390 -13.00 -10.52 5.24
N LEU A 391 -13.62 -10.31 4.08
CA LEU A 391 -14.10 -11.39 3.22
C LEU A 391 -12.94 -12.24 2.68
N LEU A 392 -11.87 -11.61 2.21
CA LEU A 392 -10.68 -12.31 1.71
C LEU A 392 -10.04 -13.16 2.80
N MET A 393 -9.81 -12.59 3.98
CA MET A 393 -9.19 -13.32 5.09
C MET A 393 -10.10 -14.42 5.66
N SER A 394 -11.42 -14.24 5.62
CA SER A 394 -12.39 -15.27 6.06
C SER A 394 -12.54 -16.43 5.08
N SER A 395 -12.19 -16.26 3.82
CA SER A 395 -12.20 -17.33 2.81
C SER A 395 -10.99 -18.26 2.89
N LEU A 396 -10.00 -17.95 3.73
CA LEU A 396 -8.74 -18.68 3.82
C LEU A 396 -8.73 -19.71 4.96
N PRO A 397 -8.07 -20.86 4.76
CA PRO A 397 -7.79 -21.80 5.84
C PRO A 397 -6.89 -21.14 6.90
N ARG A 398 -7.10 -21.47 8.19
CA ARG A 398 -6.32 -20.91 9.31
C ARG A 398 -4.81 -21.11 9.15
N GLN A 399 -4.38 -22.21 8.52
CA GLN A 399 -2.97 -22.55 8.29
C GLN A 399 -2.29 -21.69 7.21
N ARG A 400 -3.05 -20.91 6.43
CA ARG A 400 -2.57 -20.10 5.29
C ARG A 400 -2.85 -18.61 5.48
N LEU A 401 -3.13 -18.16 6.70
CA LEU A 401 -3.45 -16.76 6.98
C LEU A 401 -2.27 -15.83 6.71
N GLY A 402 -1.03 -16.24 7.02
CA GLY A 402 0.17 -15.46 6.77
C GLY A 402 0.41 -15.25 5.27
N VAL A 403 0.33 -16.33 4.47
CA VAL A 403 0.42 -16.26 3.01
C VAL A 403 -0.69 -15.38 2.43
N GLY A 404 -1.94 -15.55 2.89
CA GLY A 404 -3.06 -14.74 2.44
C GLY A 404 -2.90 -13.26 2.75
N SER A 405 -2.52 -12.91 3.98
CA SER A 405 -2.24 -11.54 4.41
C SER A 405 -1.13 -10.89 3.59
N SER A 406 -0.07 -11.66 3.30
CA SER A 406 1.04 -11.23 2.44
C SER A 406 0.57 -10.94 1.03
N PHE A 407 -0.27 -11.80 0.46
CA PHE A 407 -0.80 -11.61 -0.88
C PHE A 407 -1.66 -10.35 -0.98
N LEU A 408 -2.48 -10.05 0.04
CA LEU A 408 -3.20 -8.78 0.13
C LEU A 408 -2.26 -7.57 0.10
N SER A 409 -1.10 -7.67 0.73
CA SER A 409 -0.10 -6.60 0.76
C SER A 409 0.62 -6.44 -0.58
N ILE A 410 0.93 -7.55 -1.27
CA ILE A 410 1.50 -7.56 -2.63
C ILE A 410 0.53 -6.89 -3.61
N VAL A 411 -0.75 -7.30 -3.60
CA VAL A 411 -1.79 -6.75 -4.47
C VAL A 411 -1.90 -5.22 -4.30
N ARG A 412 -1.79 -4.72 -3.07
CA ARG A 412 -1.74 -3.29 -2.78
C ARG A 412 -0.51 -2.63 -3.41
N SER A 413 0.68 -3.19 -3.19
CA SER A 413 1.94 -2.62 -3.69
C SER A 413 1.99 -2.58 -5.20
N LEU A 414 1.59 -3.67 -5.88
CA LEU A 414 1.50 -3.73 -7.33
C LEU A 414 0.44 -2.76 -7.89
N GLY A 415 -0.74 -2.68 -7.23
CA GLY A 415 -1.78 -1.74 -7.61
C GLY A 415 -1.30 -0.30 -7.55
N ASN A 416 -0.62 0.08 -6.47
CA ASN A 416 -0.06 1.42 -6.32
C ASN A 416 1.00 1.73 -7.39
N ALA A 417 1.91 0.80 -7.68
CA ALA A 417 2.96 1.00 -8.68
C ALA A 417 2.38 1.14 -10.10
N VAL A 418 1.43 0.26 -10.46
CA VAL A 418 0.76 0.30 -11.77
C VAL A 418 -0.08 1.57 -11.91
N GLY A 419 -0.83 1.97 -10.89
CA GLY A 419 -1.64 3.19 -10.91
C GLY A 419 -0.82 4.45 -11.10
N ALA A 420 0.30 4.57 -10.38
CA ALA A 420 1.24 5.69 -10.56
C ALA A 420 1.85 5.71 -11.97
N ALA A 421 2.26 4.53 -12.50
CA ALA A 421 2.80 4.42 -13.84
C ALA A 421 1.77 4.80 -14.91
N LEU A 422 0.53 4.31 -14.82
CA LEU A 422 -0.55 4.66 -15.73
C LEU A 422 -0.84 6.16 -15.72
N ALA A 423 -0.94 6.75 -14.53
CA ALA A 423 -1.18 8.19 -14.38
C ALA A 423 -0.08 9.04 -15.03
N ALA A 424 1.18 8.72 -14.73
CA ALA A 424 2.33 9.41 -15.31
C ALA A 424 2.37 9.25 -16.84
N THR A 425 2.12 8.05 -17.35
CA THR A 425 2.16 7.74 -18.78
C THR A 425 1.07 8.48 -19.56
N LEU A 426 -0.18 8.41 -19.11
CA LEU A 426 -1.30 9.02 -19.81
C LEU A 426 -1.18 10.56 -19.86
N VAL A 427 -0.81 11.17 -18.75
CA VAL A 427 -0.60 12.63 -18.73
C VAL A 427 0.61 13.03 -19.56
N SER A 428 1.73 12.28 -19.46
CA SER A 428 2.92 12.55 -20.29
C SER A 428 2.63 12.37 -21.78
N ALA A 429 1.86 11.36 -22.18
CA ALA A 429 1.49 11.15 -23.58
C ALA A 429 0.71 12.33 -24.16
N GLN A 430 -0.20 12.92 -23.40
CA GLN A 430 -0.92 14.13 -23.81
C GLN A 430 -0.01 15.37 -23.88
N LEU A 431 0.88 15.53 -22.91
CA LEU A 431 1.86 16.60 -22.93
C LEU A 431 2.78 16.50 -24.16
N VAL A 432 3.24 15.29 -24.51
CA VAL A 432 4.06 15.05 -25.71
C VAL A 432 3.29 15.34 -26.98
N ALA A 433 2.04 14.89 -27.08
CA ALA A 433 1.20 15.07 -28.28
C ALA A 433 0.96 16.57 -28.57
N VAL A 434 0.87 17.42 -27.56
CA VAL A 434 0.56 18.83 -27.69
C VAL A 434 1.82 19.71 -27.71
N THR A 435 2.84 19.37 -26.90
CA THR A 435 4.03 20.23 -26.70
C THR A 435 5.32 19.65 -27.28
N GLY A 436 5.30 18.41 -27.79
CA GLY A 436 6.48 17.71 -28.32
C GLY A 436 7.49 17.25 -27.26
N GLN A 437 7.20 17.37 -25.94
CA GLN A 437 8.16 17.10 -24.88
C GLN A 437 7.61 16.26 -23.71
N THR A 438 8.50 15.46 -23.10
CA THR A 438 8.17 14.22 -22.35
C THR A 438 8.09 14.33 -20.82
N SER A 439 8.11 15.50 -20.15
CA SER A 439 8.31 15.48 -18.70
C SER A 439 7.30 16.26 -17.89
N LEU A 440 6.56 15.54 -17.01
CA LEU A 440 5.81 16.10 -15.86
C LEU A 440 6.72 16.89 -14.89
N GLN A 441 8.01 16.55 -14.81
CA GLN A 441 8.97 17.19 -13.88
C GLN A 441 9.23 18.67 -14.19
N ASN A 442 9.04 19.10 -15.44
CA ASN A 442 9.26 20.48 -15.87
C ASN A 442 7.97 21.30 -15.97
N LEU A 443 6.83 20.74 -15.53
CA LEU A 443 5.51 21.38 -15.68
C LEU A 443 5.48 22.77 -15.01
N GLY A 444 6.00 22.89 -13.79
CA GLY A 444 6.01 24.17 -13.05
C GLY A 444 6.79 25.29 -13.71
N GLY A 445 7.97 25.01 -14.25
CA GLY A 445 8.79 26.00 -14.93
C GLY A 445 8.18 26.48 -16.26
N ARG A 446 7.37 25.67 -16.92
CA ARG A 446 6.74 25.95 -18.22
C ARG A 446 5.40 26.65 -18.11
N LEU A 447 4.67 26.46 -17.04
CA LEU A 447 3.44 27.22 -16.78
C LEU A 447 3.71 28.73 -16.64
N GLY A 448 4.96 29.10 -16.36
CA GLY A 448 5.44 30.49 -16.37
C GLY A 448 5.97 31.00 -17.72
N SER A 449 6.06 30.14 -18.75
CA SER A 449 6.51 30.52 -20.11
C SER A 449 5.35 30.94 -21.01
N GLY A 450 5.64 31.50 -22.20
CA GLY A 450 4.63 31.92 -23.17
C GLY A 450 3.66 30.83 -23.63
N ASP A 451 4.04 29.56 -23.51
CA ASP A 451 3.22 28.38 -23.85
C ASP A 451 2.40 27.81 -22.66
N GLY A 452 2.36 28.51 -21.52
CA GLY A 452 1.77 28.02 -20.28
C GLY A 452 0.31 27.60 -20.41
N ALA A 453 -0.49 28.31 -21.20
CA ALA A 453 -1.91 27.97 -21.42
C ALA A 453 -2.07 26.63 -22.18
N LEU A 454 -1.22 26.39 -23.18
CA LEU A 454 -1.20 25.15 -23.98
C LEU A 454 -0.79 23.94 -23.12
N VAL A 455 0.24 24.12 -22.30
CA VAL A 455 0.72 23.10 -21.36
C VAL A 455 -0.35 22.76 -20.32
N LEU A 456 -1.05 23.77 -19.79
CA LEU A 456 -2.15 23.58 -18.86
C LEU A 456 -3.31 22.80 -19.49
N ALA A 457 -3.70 23.18 -20.71
CA ALA A 457 -4.77 22.49 -21.44
C ALA A 457 -4.42 21.01 -21.68
N ALA A 458 -3.18 20.70 -22.10
CA ALA A 458 -2.69 19.34 -22.31
C ALA A 458 -2.68 18.52 -20.99
N PHE A 459 -2.24 19.14 -19.89
CA PHE A 459 -2.28 18.51 -18.58
C PHE A 459 -3.71 18.19 -18.15
N LEU A 460 -4.64 19.16 -18.25
CA LEU A 460 -6.05 18.95 -17.87
C LEU A 460 -6.73 17.88 -18.73
N GLN A 461 -6.39 17.80 -20.01
CA GLN A 461 -6.88 16.76 -20.89
C GLN A 461 -6.35 15.36 -20.50
N GLY A 462 -5.06 15.25 -20.20
CA GLY A 462 -4.46 14.00 -19.68
C GLY A 462 -5.04 13.60 -18.34
N PHE A 463 -5.29 14.56 -17.45
CA PHE A 463 -5.97 14.38 -16.18
C PHE A 463 -7.39 13.84 -16.39
N HIS A 464 -8.19 14.48 -17.27
CA HIS A 464 -9.54 14.04 -17.61
C HIS A 464 -9.58 12.57 -18.06
N TYR A 465 -8.76 12.19 -19.06
CA TYR A 465 -8.74 10.80 -19.55
C TYR A 465 -8.30 9.80 -18.48
N THR A 466 -7.34 10.17 -17.64
CA THR A 466 -6.85 9.29 -16.59
C THR A 466 -7.90 9.05 -15.51
N TYR A 467 -8.65 10.09 -15.11
CA TYR A 467 -9.73 9.96 -14.13
C TYR A 467 -10.97 9.26 -14.71
N LEU A 468 -11.26 9.45 -15.99
CA LEU A 468 -12.30 8.70 -16.68
C LEU A 468 -11.98 7.20 -16.75
N MET A 469 -10.73 6.86 -17.07
CA MET A 469 -10.24 5.47 -17.01
C MET A 469 -10.38 4.90 -15.59
N ALA A 470 -10.03 5.67 -14.55
CA ALA A 470 -10.18 5.23 -13.17
C ALA A 470 -11.66 4.97 -12.82
N ALA A 471 -12.59 5.80 -13.29
CA ALA A 471 -14.03 5.58 -13.11
C ALA A 471 -14.49 4.27 -13.75
N VAL A 472 -14.09 4.00 -15.00
CA VAL A 472 -14.38 2.74 -15.70
C VAL A 472 -13.81 1.54 -14.96
N LEU A 473 -12.56 1.61 -14.51
CA LEU A 473 -11.94 0.53 -13.72
C LEU A 473 -12.71 0.26 -12.42
N CYS A 474 -13.18 1.30 -11.73
CA CYS A 474 -14.01 1.14 -10.53
C CYS A 474 -15.34 0.43 -10.85
N LEU A 475 -16.00 0.71 -11.99
CA LEU A 475 -17.21 -0.01 -12.41
C LEU A 475 -16.92 -1.49 -12.70
N VAL A 476 -15.80 -1.79 -13.36
CA VAL A 476 -15.35 -3.18 -13.57
C VAL A 476 -15.12 -3.87 -12.23
N GLY A 477 -14.44 -3.23 -11.28
CA GLY A 477 -14.23 -3.74 -9.93
C GLY A 477 -15.53 -3.96 -9.17
N ALA A 478 -16.52 -3.07 -9.33
CA ALA A 478 -17.86 -3.20 -8.74
C ALA A 478 -18.60 -4.42 -9.29
N ALA A 479 -18.56 -4.63 -10.62
CA ALA A 479 -19.14 -5.79 -11.26
C ALA A 479 -18.50 -7.11 -10.79
N LEU A 480 -17.17 -7.16 -10.68
CA LEU A 480 -16.44 -8.33 -10.15
C LEU A 480 -16.83 -8.63 -8.69
N SER A 481 -17.05 -7.59 -7.88
CA SER A 481 -17.52 -7.76 -6.51
C SER A 481 -18.97 -8.25 -6.44
N ALA A 482 -19.83 -7.87 -7.39
CA ALA A 482 -21.23 -8.28 -7.46
C ALA A 482 -21.39 -9.76 -7.89
N ILE A 483 -20.56 -10.26 -8.83
CA ILE A 483 -20.60 -11.65 -9.32
C ILE A 483 -20.40 -12.65 -8.17
N ARG A 484 -19.63 -12.28 -7.14
CA ARG A 484 -19.41 -13.12 -5.93
C ARG A 484 -20.68 -13.46 -5.15
N VAL A 485 -21.75 -12.67 -5.30
CA VAL A 485 -23.04 -12.90 -4.63
C VAL A 485 -23.82 -14.02 -5.30
N SER A 486 -23.61 -14.23 -6.61
CA SER A 486 -24.36 -15.20 -7.42
C SER A 486 -24.00 -16.67 -7.13
N ASP A 487 -22.82 -16.93 -6.55
CA ASP A 487 -22.30 -18.31 -6.34
C ASP A 487 -22.60 -18.85 -4.91
N ARG A 488 -23.45 -18.19 -4.13
CA ARG A 488 -23.99 -18.64 -2.84
C ARG A 488 -25.49 -18.80 -2.94
#